data_418f0a5bd5ad10a9c6249d83eb2ae662
#
_entry.id   418f0a5bd5ad10a9c6249d83eb2ae662
#
_cell.length_a   1.000
_cell.length_b   1.000
_cell.length_c   1.000
_cell.angle_alpha   90.00
_cell.angle_beta   90.00
_cell.angle_gamma   90.00
#
_symmetry.space_group_name_H-M   'P 1'
#
loop_
_entity.id
_entity.type
_entity.pdbx_description
1 polymer ?
#
loop_
_entity_poly.entity_id
_entity_poly.type
_entity_poly.pdbx_seq_one_letter_code
_entity_poly.pdbx_strand_id
1 'polypeptide(L)'
;MTDSVCFDRAAEYYDRTRSLRPETHRAVIELLSRELIGRSCLEIGVGTGRIALGLAEAGTKLAGTDLSLPMLQKLVGNAGGSSPFAIVQADATSLPFSDAAFGAGLACHVLHLIPAWDVAVRELVRVIAPVGVLLVDLGGPGGTLSGTIRDKFCAAARVKQPRPGLDNESELDSLLDDLGATGRALEPVIEPHVATIEQMIARLESGLFSSTWSLTDEERRAAAEATRRWAEREHGSLQEEHAVETVIRWRAYDLPAP
;
A
#
# COMPACT_ATOMS: atom_id res chain seq x y z
N MET A 1 21.83 -2.80 6.59
CA MET A 1 20.78 -3.42 5.75
C MET A 1 19.47 -3.11 6.44
N THR A 2 18.50 -2.65 5.71
CA THR A 2 17.17 -2.29 6.24
C THR A 2 16.41 -3.57 6.58
N ASP A 3 15.59 -3.53 7.65
CA ASP A 3 14.68 -4.62 8.03
C ASP A 3 13.33 -4.52 7.28
N SER A 4 13.25 -3.64 6.25
CA SER A 4 12.05 -3.44 5.42
C SER A 4 11.73 -4.69 4.60
N VAL A 5 10.43 -4.94 4.41
CA VAL A 5 9.98 -6.10 3.64
C VAL A 5 10.23 -5.88 2.14
N CYS A 6 11.19 -6.63 1.58
CA CYS A 6 11.48 -6.59 0.14
C CYS A 6 10.50 -7.47 -0.64
N PHE A 7 9.96 -6.94 -1.75
CA PHE A 7 8.93 -7.59 -2.57
C PHE A 7 9.48 -8.37 -3.77
N ASP A 8 10.77 -8.71 -3.81
CA ASP A 8 11.39 -9.44 -4.92
C ASP A 8 10.60 -10.69 -5.33
N ARG A 9 10.18 -11.50 -4.32
CA ARG A 9 9.40 -12.73 -4.56
C ARG A 9 8.01 -12.49 -5.13
N ALA A 10 7.47 -11.29 -5.00
CA ALA A 10 6.12 -10.96 -5.42
C ALA A 10 6.04 -10.33 -6.80
N ALA A 11 7.16 -9.89 -7.38
CA ALA A 11 7.17 -9.11 -8.61
C ALA A 11 6.39 -9.76 -9.78
N GLU A 12 6.44 -11.08 -9.91
CA GLU A 12 5.74 -11.78 -11.00
C GLU A 12 4.21 -11.87 -10.82
N TYR A 13 3.72 -11.89 -9.56
CA TYR A 13 2.29 -12.10 -9.30
C TYR A 13 1.62 -10.87 -8.65
N TYR A 14 2.37 -9.84 -8.32
CA TYR A 14 1.88 -8.66 -7.59
C TYR A 14 0.66 -8.02 -8.27
N ASP A 15 0.75 -7.75 -9.55
CA ASP A 15 -0.33 -7.09 -10.30
C ASP A 15 -1.61 -7.94 -10.29
N ARG A 16 -1.52 -9.26 -10.39
CA ARG A 16 -2.67 -10.16 -10.35
C ARG A 16 -3.40 -10.17 -9.00
N THR A 17 -2.69 -9.80 -7.92
CA THR A 17 -3.22 -9.83 -6.56
C THR A 17 -3.62 -8.46 -6.02
N ARG A 18 -3.17 -7.39 -6.69
CA ARG A 18 -3.32 -6.01 -6.21
C ARG A 18 -3.93 -5.05 -7.24
N SER A 19 -4.29 -5.54 -8.43
CA SER A 19 -4.97 -4.72 -9.43
C SER A 19 -6.31 -4.23 -8.89
N LEU A 20 -6.62 -2.99 -9.19
CA LEU A 20 -7.93 -2.40 -9.03
C LEU A 20 -8.73 -2.61 -10.33
N ARG A 21 -10.04 -2.60 -10.25
CA ARG A 21 -10.87 -2.54 -11.46
C ARG A 21 -10.58 -1.26 -12.23
N PRO A 22 -10.69 -1.24 -13.56
CA PRO A 22 -10.36 -0.07 -14.36
C PRO A 22 -11.06 1.21 -13.91
N GLU A 23 -12.33 1.13 -13.51
CA GLU A 23 -13.13 2.27 -13.04
C GLU A 23 -12.58 2.80 -11.71
N THR A 24 -12.29 1.89 -10.76
CA THR A 24 -11.72 2.22 -9.46
C THR A 24 -10.34 2.84 -9.60
N HIS A 25 -9.49 2.23 -10.46
CA HIS A 25 -8.16 2.77 -10.75
C HIS A 25 -8.26 4.18 -11.32
N ARG A 26 -9.14 4.41 -12.30
CA ARG A 26 -9.36 5.74 -12.89
C ARG A 26 -9.80 6.76 -11.82
N ALA A 27 -10.75 6.40 -10.96
CA ALA A 27 -11.22 7.28 -9.88
C ALA A 27 -10.09 7.65 -8.91
N VAL A 28 -9.22 6.70 -8.55
CA VAL A 28 -8.03 6.96 -7.73
C VAL A 28 -7.06 7.92 -8.43
N ILE A 29 -6.76 7.69 -9.72
CA ILE A 29 -5.87 8.56 -10.48
C ILE A 29 -6.46 9.97 -10.60
N GLU A 30 -7.74 10.13 -10.87
CA GLU A 30 -8.41 11.43 -10.91
C GLU A 30 -8.35 12.15 -9.57
N LEU A 31 -8.61 11.43 -8.45
CA LEU A 31 -8.52 11.98 -7.10
C LEU A 31 -7.11 12.53 -6.82
N LEU A 32 -6.09 11.71 -7.03
CA LEU A 32 -4.70 12.08 -6.76
C LEU A 32 -4.19 13.17 -7.71
N SER A 33 -4.58 13.13 -8.99
CA SER A 33 -4.18 14.15 -9.96
C SER A 33 -4.63 15.55 -9.59
N ARG A 34 -5.79 15.71 -8.93
CA ARG A 34 -6.26 17.01 -8.42
C ARG A 34 -5.34 17.57 -7.35
N GLU A 35 -4.83 16.71 -6.45
CA GLU A 35 -3.91 17.09 -5.39
C GLU A 35 -2.51 17.43 -5.94
N LEU A 36 -2.15 16.86 -7.08
CA LEU A 36 -0.82 16.97 -7.70
C LEU A 36 -0.73 18.02 -8.80
N ILE A 37 -1.77 18.83 -9.02
CA ILE A 37 -1.77 19.86 -10.07
C ILE A 37 -0.56 20.80 -9.92
N GLY A 38 0.26 20.88 -10.98
CA GLY A 38 1.42 21.75 -11.04
C GLY A 38 2.62 21.31 -10.18
N ARG A 39 2.56 20.15 -9.52
CA ARG A 39 3.61 19.64 -8.63
C ARG A 39 4.41 18.54 -9.29
N SER A 40 5.71 18.46 -8.99
CA SER A 40 6.50 17.24 -9.18
C SER A 40 6.29 16.33 -7.97
N CYS A 41 6.15 15.02 -8.19
CA CYS A 41 5.84 14.07 -7.13
C CYS A 41 6.89 12.96 -7.06
N LEU A 42 7.30 12.59 -5.84
CA LEU A 42 8.09 11.39 -5.56
C LEU A 42 7.16 10.32 -4.99
N GLU A 43 7.08 9.14 -5.62
CA GLU A 43 6.45 7.96 -5.01
C GLU A 43 7.52 7.05 -4.39
N ILE A 44 7.41 6.75 -3.09
CA ILE A 44 8.20 5.71 -2.43
C ILE A 44 7.45 4.37 -2.47
N GLY A 45 8.20 3.27 -2.65
CA GLY A 45 7.58 1.95 -2.84
C GLY A 45 6.74 1.91 -4.12
N VAL A 46 7.26 2.51 -5.19
CA VAL A 46 6.54 2.64 -6.48
C VAL A 46 6.15 1.28 -7.09
N GLY A 47 6.84 0.22 -6.69
CA GLY A 47 6.54 -1.16 -7.06
C GLY A 47 6.52 -1.39 -8.56
N THR A 48 5.44 -1.98 -9.03
CA THR A 48 5.19 -2.26 -10.46
C THR A 48 4.59 -1.07 -11.23
N GLY A 49 4.47 0.09 -10.57
CA GLY A 49 3.91 1.30 -11.17
C GLY A 49 2.38 1.39 -11.10
N ARG A 50 1.72 0.63 -10.23
CA ARG A 50 0.26 0.55 -10.15
C ARG A 50 -0.44 1.91 -10.08
N ILE A 51 0.12 2.88 -9.35
CA ILE A 51 -0.39 4.25 -9.24
C ILE A 51 0.42 5.19 -10.15
N ALA A 52 1.75 5.13 -10.09
CA ALA A 52 2.63 6.03 -10.80
C ALA A 52 2.41 6.05 -12.33
N LEU A 53 2.18 4.89 -12.97
CA LEU A 53 1.96 4.85 -14.42
C LEU A 53 0.69 5.60 -14.81
N GLY A 54 -0.42 5.40 -14.08
CA GLY A 54 -1.65 6.14 -14.34
C GLY A 54 -1.52 7.64 -14.10
N LEU A 55 -0.78 8.05 -13.06
CA LEU A 55 -0.49 9.46 -12.80
C LEU A 55 0.41 10.08 -13.90
N ALA A 56 1.39 9.33 -14.39
CA ALA A 56 2.22 9.78 -15.51
C ALA A 56 1.42 9.96 -16.80
N GLU A 57 0.51 9.02 -17.10
CA GLU A 57 -0.43 9.12 -18.23
C GLU A 57 -1.36 10.35 -18.09
N ALA A 58 -1.76 10.68 -16.85
CA ALA A 58 -2.52 11.89 -16.54
C ALA A 58 -1.68 13.19 -16.59
N GLY A 59 -0.38 13.10 -16.88
CA GLY A 59 0.50 14.27 -17.04
C GLY A 59 1.21 14.73 -15.77
N THR A 60 1.17 13.97 -14.66
CA THR A 60 1.93 14.29 -13.45
C THR A 60 3.42 14.07 -13.69
N LYS A 61 4.26 15.02 -13.28
CA LYS A 61 5.73 14.86 -13.27
C LYS A 61 6.13 13.98 -12.10
N LEU A 62 6.68 12.80 -12.37
CA LEU A 62 6.98 11.79 -11.35
C LEU A 62 8.47 11.45 -11.28
N ALA A 63 8.86 10.98 -10.09
CA ALA A 63 9.97 10.08 -9.85
C ALA A 63 9.48 8.96 -8.92
N GLY A 64 10.07 7.77 -9.01
CA GLY A 64 9.71 6.64 -8.17
C GLY A 64 10.92 5.98 -7.53
N THR A 65 10.78 5.52 -6.29
CA THR A 65 11.77 4.66 -5.64
C THR A 65 11.15 3.37 -5.16
N ASP A 66 11.91 2.29 -5.22
CA ASP A 66 11.58 1.02 -4.58
C ASP A 66 12.85 0.33 -4.09
N LEU A 67 12.75 -0.47 -3.03
CA LEU A 67 13.84 -1.28 -2.53
C LEU A 67 14.12 -2.49 -3.44
N SER A 68 13.07 -2.99 -4.11
CA SER A 68 13.08 -4.18 -4.96
C SER A 68 13.41 -3.85 -6.42
N LEU A 69 14.59 -4.27 -6.87
CA LEU A 69 14.94 -4.15 -8.29
C LEU A 69 14.00 -4.96 -9.22
N PRO A 70 13.56 -6.19 -8.88
CA PRO A 70 12.57 -6.92 -9.66
C PRO A 70 11.23 -6.17 -9.83
N MET A 71 10.78 -5.44 -8.79
CA MET A 71 9.58 -4.60 -8.91
C MET A 71 9.78 -3.45 -9.91
N LEU A 72 10.93 -2.76 -9.86
CA LEU A 72 11.26 -1.71 -10.82
C LEU A 72 11.39 -2.25 -12.25
N GLN A 73 11.97 -3.43 -12.43
CA GLN A 73 12.03 -4.09 -13.74
C GLN A 73 10.62 -4.42 -14.26
N LYS A 74 9.73 -4.87 -13.37
CA LYS A 74 8.33 -5.12 -13.72
C LYS A 74 7.60 -3.83 -14.10
N LEU A 75 7.87 -2.70 -13.42
CA LEU A 75 7.36 -1.39 -13.80
C LEU A 75 7.77 -1.03 -15.23
N VAL A 76 9.04 -1.19 -15.56
CA VAL A 76 9.54 -0.95 -16.94
C VAL A 76 8.81 -1.83 -17.94
N GLY A 77 8.60 -3.10 -17.63
CA GLY A 77 7.82 -4.02 -18.47
C GLY A 77 6.37 -3.55 -18.67
N ASN A 78 5.69 -3.15 -17.58
CA ASN A 78 4.32 -2.63 -17.59
C ASN A 78 4.21 -1.33 -18.40
N ALA A 79 5.27 -0.51 -18.42
CA ALA A 79 5.37 0.71 -19.20
C ALA A 79 5.77 0.50 -20.67
N GLY A 80 5.78 -0.74 -21.16
CA GLY A 80 6.11 -1.03 -22.55
C GLY A 80 7.62 -1.09 -22.88
N GLY A 81 8.48 -1.27 -21.86
CA GLY A 81 9.92 -1.48 -22.00
C GLY A 81 10.78 -0.27 -21.64
N SER A 82 10.18 0.87 -21.32
CA SER A 82 10.90 2.06 -20.86
C SER A 82 10.03 2.83 -19.87
N SER A 83 10.60 3.27 -18.74
CA SER A 83 9.85 4.05 -17.75
C SER A 83 9.57 5.46 -18.27
N PRO A 84 8.33 5.98 -18.13
CA PRO A 84 8.00 7.36 -18.52
C PRO A 84 8.52 8.42 -17.54
N PHE A 85 9.11 8.02 -16.41
CA PHE A 85 9.69 8.88 -15.40
C PHE A 85 10.95 8.25 -14.79
N ALA A 86 11.71 9.04 -14.04
CA ALA A 86 12.90 8.55 -13.34
C ALA A 86 12.54 7.53 -12.25
N ILE A 87 13.22 6.39 -12.24
CA ILE A 87 13.11 5.36 -11.19
C ILE A 87 14.49 5.09 -10.58
N VAL A 88 14.53 4.92 -9.26
CA VAL A 88 15.77 4.70 -8.51
C VAL A 88 15.56 3.56 -7.51
N GLN A 89 16.47 2.59 -7.49
CA GLN A 89 16.49 1.61 -6.41
C GLN A 89 17.03 2.29 -5.16
N ALA A 90 16.20 2.48 -4.14
CA ALA A 90 16.58 3.15 -2.91
C ALA A 90 15.76 2.66 -1.71
N ASP A 91 16.34 2.81 -0.52
CA ASP A 91 15.64 2.66 0.75
C ASP A 91 14.91 3.97 1.08
N ALA A 92 13.62 3.86 1.40
CA ALA A 92 12.80 5.02 1.77
C ALA A 92 13.28 5.72 3.05
N THR A 93 14.08 5.04 3.88
CA THR A 93 14.68 5.62 5.10
C THR A 93 15.94 6.45 4.82
N SER A 94 16.41 6.50 3.56
CA SER A 94 17.58 7.27 3.13
C SER A 94 17.44 7.60 1.64
N LEU A 95 16.62 8.59 1.32
CA LEU A 95 16.30 8.97 -0.05
C LEU A 95 17.47 9.72 -0.72
N PRO A 96 17.90 9.31 -1.94
CA PRO A 96 19.03 9.92 -2.63
C PRO A 96 18.66 11.23 -3.35
N PHE A 97 17.87 12.08 -2.71
CA PHE A 97 17.41 13.36 -3.25
C PHE A 97 17.74 14.49 -2.30
N SER A 98 17.94 15.68 -2.86
CA SER A 98 18.14 16.92 -2.10
C SER A 98 16.87 17.31 -1.35
N ASP A 99 17.03 18.12 -0.30
CA ASP A 99 15.91 18.74 0.38
C ASP A 99 15.07 19.56 -0.60
N ALA A 100 13.77 19.56 -0.41
CA ALA A 100 12.80 20.34 -1.20
C ALA A 100 12.88 20.09 -2.74
N ALA A 101 13.29 18.88 -3.16
CA ALA A 101 13.42 18.52 -4.59
C ALA A 101 12.06 18.31 -5.30
N PHE A 102 11.00 18.03 -4.55
CA PHE A 102 9.67 17.71 -5.08
C PHE A 102 8.61 18.63 -4.48
N GLY A 103 7.54 18.88 -5.24
CA GLY A 103 6.36 19.60 -4.74
C GLY A 103 5.36 18.70 -4.01
N ALA A 104 5.51 17.38 -4.13
CA ALA A 104 4.65 16.40 -3.47
C ALA A 104 5.38 15.07 -3.21
N GLY A 105 4.86 14.30 -2.26
CA GLY A 105 5.25 12.91 -2.00
C GLY A 105 4.04 11.99 -2.03
N LEU A 106 4.26 10.73 -2.38
CA LEU A 106 3.24 9.68 -2.41
C LEU A 106 3.78 8.42 -1.74
N ALA A 107 2.97 7.83 -0.86
CA ALA A 107 3.24 6.54 -0.22
C ALA A 107 1.98 5.67 -0.29
N CYS A 108 1.96 4.70 -1.20
CA CYS A 108 0.83 3.81 -1.41
C CYS A 108 1.15 2.39 -0.95
N HIS A 109 0.48 1.90 0.08
CA HIS A 109 0.65 0.54 0.62
C HIS A 109 2.11 0.16 0.94
N VAL A 110 2.93 1.11 1.39
CA VAL A 110 4.36 0.88 1.65
C VAL A 110 4.75 1.06 3.12
N LEU A 111 4.24 2.06 3.85
CA LEU A 111 4.70 2.40 5.20
C LEU A 111 4.52 1.25 6.21
N HIS A 112 3.51 0.40 6.04
CA HIS A 112 3.30 -0.77 6.88
C HIS A 112 4.35 -1.89 6.67
N LEU A 113 5.22 -1.77 5.67
CA LEU A 113 6.30 -2.71 5.33
C LEU A 113 7.67 -2.24 5.83
N ILE A 114 7.75 -1.01 6.33
CA ILE A 114 9.00 -0.36 6.76
C ILE A 114 9.00 -0.26 8.28
N PRO A 115 9.80 -1.05 9.03
CA PRO A 115 9.87 -0.96 10.49
C PRO A 115 10.21 0.44 10.99
N ALA A 116 11.14 1.14 10.34
CA ALA A 116 11.50 2.53 10.60
C ALA A 116 10.66 3.51 9.75
N TRP A 117 9.35 3.33 9.76
CA TRP A 117 8.41 4.13 8.94
C TRP A 117 8.46 5.62 9.28
N ASP A 118 8.72 5.96 10.53
CA ASP A 118 8.87 7.34 10.99
C ASP A 118 10.08 8.04 10.34
N VAL A 119 11.19 7.32 10.15
CA VAL A 119 12.36 7.80 9.41
C VAL A 119 12.01 7.99 7.94
N ALA A 120 11.30 7.04 7.33
CA ALA A 120 10.88 7.16 5.93
C ALA A 120 9.93 8.35 5.70
N VAL A 121 9.02 8.61 6.64
CA VAL A 121 8.13 9.79 6.58
C VAL A 121 8.92 11.08 6.73
N ARG A 122 9.90 11.15 7.64
CA ARG A 122 10.78 12.32 7.79
C ARG A 122 11.62 12.57 6.53
N GLU A 123 12.11 11.52 5.88
CA GLU A 123 12.81 11.63 4.60
C GLU A 123 11.88 12.14 3.48
N LEU A 124 10.63 11.65 3.41
CA LEU A 124 9.64 12.22 2.49
C LEU A 124 9.40 13.71 2.76
N VAL A 125 9.18 14.10 4.02
CA VAL A 125 8.98 15.51 4.38
C VAL A 125 10.22 16.34 4.03
N ARG A 126 11.44 15.83 4.24
CA ARG A 126 12.69 16.50 3.87
C ARG A 126 12.79 16.82 2.37
N VAL A 127 12.42 15.84 1.52
CA VAL A 127 12.54 15.99 0.06
C VAL A 127 11.37 16.74 -0.57
N ILE A 128 10.27 16.96 0.16
CA ILE A 128 9.14 17.78 -0.29
C ILE A 128 9.38 19.23 0.06
N ALA A 129 9.15 20.12 -0.90
CA ALA A 129 9.26 21.56 -0.69
C ALA A 129 8.22 22.08 0.32
N PRO A 130 8.49 23.19 1.02
CA PRO A 130 7.48 23.88 1.82
C PRO A 130 6.18 24.13 1.03
N VAL A 131 5.05 24.15 1.71
CA VAL A 131 3.68 24.18 1.11
C VAL A 131 3.43 23.04 0.12
N GLY A 132 4.24 22.00 0.17
CA GLY A 132 4.01 20.75 -0.58
C GLY A 132 2.94 19.88 0.08
N VAL A 133 2.64 18.75 -0.53
CA VAL A 133 1.66 17.79 -0.02
C VAL A 133 2.24 16.39 0.02
N LEU A 134 1.98 15.66 1.11
CA LEU A 134 2.25 14.23 1.22
C LEU A 134 0.92 13.48 1.14
N LEU A 135 0.80 12.55 0.19
CA LEU A 135 -0.37 11.70 -0.02
C LEU A 135 -0.07 10.28 0.46
N VAL A 136 -0.91 9.73 1.33
CA VAL A 136 -0.70 8.41 1.92
C VAL A 136 -1.95 7.55 1.82
N ASP A 137 -1.79 6.30 1.37
CA ASP A 137 -2.75 5.22 1.52
C ASP A 137 -2.08 4.07 2.27
N LEU A 138 -2.53 3.81 3.50
CA LEU A 138 -2.01 2.71 4.32
C LEU A 138 -2.56 1.35 3.88
N GLY A 139 -3.60 1.36 3.07
CA GLY A 139 -4.31 0.16 2.63
C GLY A 139 -4.92 -0.63 3.79
N GLY A 140 -5.59 -1.67 3.41
CA GLY A 140 -6.13 -2.64 4.34
C GLY A 140 -7.63 -2.48 4.58
N PRO A 141 -8.32 -3.61 4.73
CA PRO A 141 -9.75 -3.69 4.96
C PRO A 141 -10.05 -3.54 6.46
N GLY A 142 -9.84 -2.36 7.03
CA GLY A 142 -10.25 -2.11 8.42
C GLY A 142 -11.75 -2.29 8.59
N GLY A 143 -12.17 -3.08 9.61
CA GLY A 143 -13.58 -3.24 9.97
C GLY A 143 -14.48 -4.00 8.99
N THR A 144 -13.92 -4.62 7.95
CA THR A 144 -14.66 -5.41 6.96
C THR A 144 -14.64 -6.89 7.30
N LEU A 145 -15.56 -7.68 6.69
CA LEU A 145 -15.56 -9.15 6.80
C LEU A 145 -14.19 -9.74 6.41
N SER A 146 -13.60 -9.27 5.30
CA SER A 146 -12.27 -9.69 4.85
C SER A 146 -11.17 -9.39 5.89
N GLY A 147 -11.27 -8.25 6.58
CA GLY A 147 -10.37 -7.89 7.69
C GLY A 147 -10.50 -8.86 8.85
N THR A 148 -11.73 -9.15 9.27
CA THR A 148 -12.01 -10.09 10.36
C THR A 148 -11.48 -11.49 10.03
N ILE A 149 -11.70 -11.99 8.82
CA ILE A 149 -11.17 -13.29 8.35
C ILE A 149 -9.64 -13.30 8.40
N ARG A 150 -8.99 -12.25 7.89
CA ARG A 150 -7.53 -12.11 7.96
C ARG A 150 -7.01 -12.13 9.40
N ASP A 151 -7.63 -11.38 10.29
CA ASP A 151 -7.19 -11.27 11.68
C ASP A 151 -7.33 -12.62 12.40
N LYS A 152 -8.40 -13.37 12.14
CA LYS A 152 -8.57 -14.73 12.66
C LYS A 152 -7.54 -15.71 12.10
N PHE A 153 -7.22 -15.61 10.81
CA PHE A 153 -6.18 -16.42 10.18
C PHE A 153 -4.81 -16.13 10.79
N CYS A 154 -4.43 -14.86 10.91
CA CYS A 154 -3.16 -14.45 11.51
C CYS A 154 -3.05 -14.89 12.98
N ALA A 155 -4.13 -14.77 13.75
CA ALA A 155 -4.19 -15.25 15.12
C ALA A 155 -4.01 -16.77 15.20
N ALA A 156 -4.68 -17.55 14.35
CA ALA A 156 -4.54 -19.00 14.26
C ALA A 156 -3.12 -19.42 13.88
N ALA A 157 -2.49 -18.70 12.96
CA ALA A 157 -1.11 -18.91 12.54
C ALA A 157 -0.07 -18.37 13.53
N ARG A 158 -0.48 -17.68 14.60
CA ARG A 158 0.40 -17.02 15.59
C ARG A 158 1.39 -16.04 14.92
N VAL A 159 0.98 -15.35 13.87
CA VAL A 159 1.80 -14.31 13.24
C VAL A 159 2.01 -13.17 14.22
N LYS A 160 3.26 -12.93 14.62
CA LYS A 160 3.60 -11.94 15.67
C LYS A 160 3.51 -10.50 15.18
N GLN A 161 3.88 -10.25 13.92
CA GLN A 161 3.89 -8.92 13.30
C GLN A 161 3.43 -9.03 11.85
N PRO A 162 2.12 -9.04 11.57
CA PRO A 162 1.62 -9.09 10.20
C PRO A 162 1.95 -7.81 9.42
N ARG A 163 2.25 -6.71 10.13
CA ARG A 163 2.71 -5.42 9.61
C ARG A 163 3.90 -4.96 10.46
N PRO A 164 5.14 -5.06 9.96
CA PRO A 164 6.32 -4.68 10.74
C PRO A 164 6.50 -3.16 10.90
N GLY A 165 5.86 -2.36 10.03
CA GLY A 165 5.89 -0.90 10.04
C GLY A 165 4.60 -0.29 10.60
N LEU A 166 4.20 0.83 10.02
CA LEU A 166 3.02 1.59 10.44
C LEU A 166 1.74 0.76 10.35
N ASP A 167 1.05 0.60 11.45
CA ASP A 167 -0.20 -0.16 11.53
C ASP A 167 -1.41 0.71 11.93
N ASN A 168 -1.15 1.90 12.46
CA ASN A 168 -2.17 2.80 12.96
C ASN A 168 -2.05 4.19 12.32
N GLU A 169 -3.12 4.63 11.66
CA GLU A 169 -3.19 5.95 11.02
C GLU A 169 -2.96 7.12 12.01
N SER A 170 -3.40 6.98 13.27
CA SER A 170 -3.23 8.02 14.26
C SER A 170 -1.76 8.25 14.66
N GLU A 171 -0.90 7.24 14.51
CA GLU A 171 0.55 7.42 14.74
C GLU A 171 1.17 8.28 13.64
N LEU A 172 0.72 8.09 12.38
CA LEU A 172 1.14 8.94 11.26
C LEU A 172 0.64 10.38 11.43
N ASP A 173 -0.64 10.54 11.83
CA ASP A 173 -1.22 11.85 12.09
C ASP A 173 -0.42 12.61 13.15
N SER A 174 -0.09 11.94 14.27
CA SER A 174 0.69 12.56 15.35
C SER A 174 2.09 12.96 14.90
N LEU A 175 2.79 12.09 14.15
CA LEU A 175 4.12 12.41 13.64
C LEU A 175 4.10 13.61 12.69
N LEU A 176 3.12 13.68 11.79
CA LEU A 176 3.04 14.74 10.79
C LEU A 176 2.55 16.06 11.40
N ASP A 177 1.69 16.01 12.44
CA ASP A 177 1.30 17.17 13.24
C ASP A 177 2.52 17.76 13.99
N ASP A 178 3.35 16.90 14.60
CA ASP A 178 4.61 17.30 15.23
C ASP A 178 5.60 17.94 14.22
N LEU A 179 5.51 17.60 12.95
CA LEU A 179 6.28 18.21 11.86
C LEU A 179 5.60 19.46 11.27
N GLY A 180 4.47 19.89 11.85
CA GLY A 180 3.72 21.08 11.44
C GLY A 180 2.83 20.89 10.21
N ALA A 181 2.63 19.67 9.75
CA ALA A 181 1.74 19.39 8.63
C ALA A 181 0.28 19.35 9.08
N THR A 182 -0.65 19.72 8.18
CA THR A 182 -2.08 19.64 8.44
C THR A 182 -2.69 18.47 7.68
N GLY A 183 -3.18 17.48 8.42
CA GLY A 183 -3.79 16.27 7.86
C GLY A 183 -5.25 16.47 7.45
N ARG A 184 -5.65 15.93 6.32
CA ARG A 184 -7.05 15.87 5.84
C ARG A 184 -7.34 14.56 5.14
N ALA A 185 -8.54 14.02 5.33
CA ALA A 185 -9.01 12.86 4.58
C ALA A 185 -9.45 13.30 3.18
N LEU A 186 -9.10 12.50 2.17
CA LEU A 186 -9.67 12.65 0.84
C LEU A 186 -10.96 11.83 0.73
N GLU A 187 -11.76 12.10 -0.30
CA GLU A 187 -12.98 11.33 -0.57
C GLU A 187 -12.62 9.86 -0.82
N PRO A 188 -13.23 8.90 -0.12
CA PRO A 188 -12.89 7.50 -0.29
C PRO A 188 -13.37 6.98 -1.64
N VAL A 189 -12.55 6.16 -2.29
CA VAL A 189 -12.95 5.43 -3.50
C VAL A 189 -13.40 4.02 -3.08
N ILE A 190 -14.62 3.65 -3.43
CA ILE A 190 -15.24 2.39 -3.04
C ILE A 190 -15.27 1.44 -4.23
N GLU A 191 -14.73 0.24 -4.04
CA GLU A 191 -14.81 -0.85 -5.01
C GLU A 191 -15.72 -1.97 -4.45
N PRO A 192 -16.97 -2.04 -4.87
CA PRO A 192 -17.86 -3.13 -4.47
C PRO A 192 -17.51 -4.42 -5.21
N HIS A 193 -17.51 -5.53 -4.50
CA HIS A 193 -17.34 -6.87 -5.08
C HIS A 193 -18.10 -7.92 -4.28
N VAL A 194 -18.20 -9.12 -4.84
CA VAL A 194 -18.81 -10.26 -4.17
C VAL A 194 -17.73 -11.29 -3.90
N ALA A 195 -17.69 -11.83 -2.70
CA ALA A 195 -16.77 -12.90 -2.34
C ALA A 195 -17.39 -13.84 -1.31
N THR A 196 -17.02 -15.11 -1.34
CA THR A 196 -17.35 -16.07 -0.29
C THR A 196 -16.30 -16.06 0.81
N ILE A 197 -16.66 -16.47 2.02
CA ILE A 197 -15.69 -16.63 3.12
C ILE A 197 -14.59 -17.63 2.74
N GLU A 198 -14.96 -18.71 2.03
CA GLU A 198 -13.98 -19.70 1.54
C GLU A 198 -12.96 -19.05 0.60
N GLN A 199 -13.38 -18.19 -0.32
CA GLN A 199 -12.46 -17.47 -1.21
C GLN A 199 -11.51 -16.55 -0.42
N MET A 200 -12.00 -15.87 0.63
CA MET A 200 -11.15 -15.02 1.47
C MET A 200 -10.09 -15.86 2.21
N ILE A 201 -10.47 -17.01 2.77
CA ILE A 201 -9.54 -17.91 3.47
C ILE A 201 -8.54 -18.51 2.49
N ALA A 202 -8.98 -19.01 1.35
CA ALA A 202 -8.12 -19.63 0.32
C ALA A 202 -7.06 -18.65 -0.20
N ARG A 203 -7.40 -17.37 -0.33
CA ARG A 203 -6.43 -16.31 -0.69
C ARG A 203 -5.33 -16.13 0.35
N LEU A 204 -5.63 -16.27 1.65
CA LEU A 204 -4.63 -16.21 2.73
C LEU A 204 -3.77 -17.48 2.75
N GLU A 205 -4.40 -18.64 2.59
CA GLU A 205 -3.74 -19.94 2.52
C GLU A 205 -2.74 -20.02 1.35
N SER A 206 -3.01 -19.37 0.24
CA SER A 206 -2.16 -19.37 -0.95
C SER A 206 -0.75 -18.77 -0.75
N GLY A 207 -0.53 -18.04 0.34
CA GLY A 207 0.77 -17.40 0.63
C GLY A 207 1.15 -16.20 -0.25
N LEU A 208 0.18 -15.64 -0.98
CA LEU A 208 0.40 -14.50 -1.88
C LEU A 208 0.50 -13.14 -1.17
N PHE A 209 0.13 -13.08 0.12
CA PHE A 209 0.17 -11.86 0.91
C PHE A 209 1.39 -11.81 1.83
N SER A 210 2.02 -10.64 1.94
CA SER A 210 3.20 -10.44 2.79
C SER A 210 2.98 -10.86 4.24
N SER A 211 1.78 -10.68 4.78
CA SER A 211 1.40 -11.13 6.13
C SER A 211 1.49 -12.65 6.34
N THR A 212 1.59 -13.44 5.27
CA THR A 212 1.67 -14.91 5.34
C THR A 212 3.03 -15.45 4.89
N TRP A 213 3.99 -14.60 4.52
CA TRP A 213 5.26 -15.03 3.95
C TRP A 213 6.22 -15.70 4.96
N SER A 214 6.07 -15.40 6.23
CA SER A 214 6.84 -16.05 7.30
C SER A 214 6.36 -17.46 7.64
N LEU A 215 5.21 -17.88 7.10
CA LEU A 215 4.60 -19.16 7.37
C LEU A 215 5.01 -20.21 6.33
N THR A 216 5.22 -21.43 6.79
CA THR A 216 5.32 -22.61 5.94
C THR A 216 3.96 -22.97 5.32
N ASP A 217 3.95 -23.81 4.28
CA ASP A 217 2.71 -24.31 3.67
C ASP A 217 1.83 -25.07 4.66
N GLU A 218 2.46 -25.80 5.60
CA GLU A 218 1.76 -26.54 6.64
C GLU A 218 1.09 -25.61 7.65
N GLU A 219 1.81 -24.58 8.11
CA GLU A 219 1.27 -23.57 9.03
C GLU A 219 0.11 -22.80 8.37
N ARG A 220 0.23 -22.43 7.09
CA ARG A 220 -0.86 -21.77 6.37
C ARG A 220 -2.09 -22.66 6.26
N ARG A 221 -1.93 -23.94 5.93
CA ARG A 221 -3.05 -24.91 5.88
C ARG A 221 -3.71 -25.08 7.24
N ALA A 222 -2.93 -25.26 8.30
CA ALA A 222 -3.45 -25.40 9.66
C ALA A 222 -4.24 -24.15 10.10
N ALA A 223 -3.73 -22.95 9.79
CA ALA A 223 -4.40 -21.69 10.08
C ALA A 223 -5.69 -21.54 9.26
N ALA A 224 -5.68 -21.92 7.98
CA ALA A 224 -6.86 -21.91 7.12
C ALA A 224 -7.96 -22.83 7.66
N GLU A 225 -7.62 -24.07 8.04
CA GLU A 225 -8.57 -25.01 8.64
C GLU A 225 -9.16 -24.49 9.95
N ALA A 226 -8.32 -23.90 10.82
CA ALA A 226 -8.80 -23.32 12.07
C ALA A 226 -9.76 -22.14 11.80
N THR A 227 -9.44 -21.31 10.80
CA THR A 227 -10.28 -20.19 10.38
C THR A 227 -11.59 -20.66 9.77
N ARG A 228 -11.59 -21.71 8.92
CA ARG A 228 -12.82 -22.33 8.37
C ARG A 228 -13.73 -22.79 9.49
N ARG A 229 -13.21 -23.59 10.45
CA ARG A 229 -14.00 -24.07 11.59
C ARG A 229 -14.58 -22.94 12.43
N TRP A 230 -13.86 -21.84 12.62
CA TRP A 230 -14.38 -20.66 13.30
C TRP A 230 -15.48 -19.99 12.46
N ALA A 231 -15.23 -19.77 11.19
CA ALA A 231 -16.17 -19.07 10.31
C ALA A 231 -17.48 -19.84 10.10
N GLU A 232 -17.43 -21.18 10.02
CA GLU A 232 -18.63 -22.04 9.96
C GLU A 232 -19.52 -21.88 11.21
N ARG A 233 -18.92 -21.73 12.40
CA ARG A 233 -19.69 -21.51 13.63
C ARG A 233 -20.31 -20.12 13.73
N GLU A 234 -19.60 -19.10 13.21
CA GLU A 234 -20.05 -17.70 13.31
C GLU A 234 -20.99 -17.30 12.17
N HIS A 235 -20.76 -17.81 10.98
CA HIS A 235 -21.42 -17.34 9.75
C HIS A 235 -22.20 -18.44 9.01
N GLY A 236 -22.05 -19.72 9.41
CA GLY A 236 -22.70 -20.84 8.73
C GLY A 236 -21.98 -21.25 7.44
N SER A 237 -22.64 -21.18 6.30
CA SER A 237 -22.07 -21.62 5.03
C SER A 237 -20.91 -20.74 4.57
N LEU A 238 -19.74 -21.35 4.33
CA LEU A 238 -18.58 -20.64 3.78
C LEU A 238 -18.71 -20.31 2.29
N GLN A 239 -19.69 -20.91 1.61
CA GLN A 239 -19.93 -20.71 0.18
C GLN A 239 -21.00 -19.65 -0.12
N GLU A 240 -21.59 -19.08 0.92
CA GLU A 240 -22.53 -17.97 0.76
C GLU A 240 -21.78 -16.74 0.24
N GLU A 241 -22.37 -16.09 -0.76
CA GLU A 241 -21.83 -14.85 -1.34
C GLU A 241 -22.17 -13.66 -0.45
N HIS A 242 -21.12 -12.90 -0.09
CA HIS A 242 -21.23 -11.68 0.67
C HIS A 242 -20.89 -10.48 -0.22
N ALA A 243 -21.71 -9.44 -0.17
CA ALA A 243 -21.32 -8.13 -0.70
C ALA A 243 -20.21 -7.56 0.17
N VAL A 244 -19.08 -7.28 -0.43
CA VAL A 244 -17.87 -6.78 0.22
C VAL A 244 -17.45 -5.49 -0.49
N GLU A 245 -16.99 -4.53 0.27
CA GLU A 245 -16.45 -3.29 -0.26
C GLU A 245 -14.96 -3.18 0.08
N THR A 246 -14.14 -2.95 -0.94
CA THR A 246 -12.80 -2.43 -0.72
C THR A 246 -12.88 -0.92 -0.69
N VAL A 247 -12.56 -0.32 0.45
CA VAL A 247 -12.58 1.13 0.63
C VAL A 247 -11.14 1.63 0.58
N ILE A 248 -10.80 2.38 -0.47
CA ILE A 248 -9.50 2.98 -0.67
C ILE A 248 -9.53 4.37 -0.06
N ARG A 249 -8.73 4.58 0.98
CA ARG A 249 -8.69 5.82 1.74
C ARG A 249 -7.34 6.49 1.58
N TRP A 250 -7.37 7.69 1.05
CA TRP A 250 -6.20 8.54 0.97
C TRP A 250 -6.28 9.64 2.01
N ARG A 251 -5.13 9.91 2.61
CA ARG A 251 -4.93 11.12 3.42
C ARG A 251 -3.93 12.04 2.71
N ALA A 252 -4.20 13.32 2.79
CA ALA A 252 -3.30 14.36 2.36
C ALA A 252 -2.80 15.12 3.60
N TYR A 253 -1.52 15.42 3.62
CA TYR A 253 -0.87 16.21 4.66
C TYR A 253 -0.21 17.42 3.99
N ASP A 254 -0.78 18.58 4.20
CA ASP A 254 -0.29 19.83 3.66
C ASP A 254 0.87 20.31 4.54
N LEU A 255 2.08 20.43 3.97
CA LEU A 255 3.28 20.82 4.69
C LEU A 255 3.27 22.32 4.98
N PRO A 256 3.90 22.74 6.11
CA PRO A 256 3.93 24.15 6.51
C PRO A 256 4.70 25.02 5.52
N ALA A 257 4.44 26.31 5.58
CA ALA A 257 5.33 27.33 5.02
C ALA A 257 6.68 27.35 5.76
N PRO A 258 7.73 27.89 5.16
CA PRO A 258 9.06 27.97 5.78
C PRO A 258 9.05 28.75 7.08
#